data_e60a4806e394a9ea60788445fda06b9a
#
_entry.id   e60a4806e394a9ea60788445fda06b9a
#
_cell.length_a   1.000
_cell.length_b   1.000
_cell.length_c   1.000
_cell.angle_alpha   90.00
_cell.angle_beta   90.00
_cell.angle_gamma   90.00
#
_symmetry.space_group_name_H-M   'P 1'
#
loop_
_entity.id
_entity.type
_entity.pdbx_description
1 polymer ?
#
loop_
_entity_poly.entity_id
_entity_poly.type
_entity_poly.pdbx_seq_one_letter_code
_entity_poly.pdbx_strand_id
1 'polypeptide(L)'
;MMVLKKGKGIMDRPGAMEAFVLAVETGSFSAVTRRLKLGQPAISKLIAQLEAQLGSRLLLRSTRGLMPTEAGEAYYLRARQILDDIREADATVAQCRSSLSGRLRVSARWMTAMST
;
A
#
# COMPACT_ATOMS: atom_id res chain seq x y z
N MET A 1 -8.41 -20.36 7.50
CA MET A 1 -8.08 -20.25 7.39
C MET A 1 -7.64 -19.92 6.62
N MET A 2 -7.63 -19.85 6.23
CA MET A 2 -7.30 -19.72 5.57
C MET A 2 -6.55 -19.11 5.18
N VAL A 3 -6.40 -18.77 5.29
CA VAL A 3 -5.73 -18.21 5.01
C VAL A 3 -4.80 -18.41 4.57
N LEU A 4 -4.43 -18.95 4.61
CA LEU A 4 -3.57 -19.22 4.25
C LEU A 4 -3.36 -19.61 3.17
N LYS A 5 -3.83 -19.84 2.68
CA LYS A 5 -3.63 -20.26 1.66
C LYS A 5 -3.37 -19.58 0.75
N LYS A 6 -3.28 -19.20 0.81
CA LYS A 6 -3.05 -18.60 0.20
C LYS A 6 -2.13 -18.02 -0.21
N GLY A 7 -1.52 -18.42 0.28
CA GLY A 7 -0.48 -17.81 -0.18
C GLY A 7 -0.39 -17.61 -1.60
N LYS A 8 -0.86 -18.45 -2.33
CA LYS A 8 -0.76 -18.33 -3.60
C LYS A 8 -1.60 -17.40 -4.16
N GLY A 9 -2.62 -17.41 -3.93
CA GLY A 9 -3.46 -16.50 -4.48
C GLY A 9 -3.40 -15.20 -3.80
N ILE A 10 -2.71 -15.12 -2.73
CA ILE A 10 -2.72 -13.95 -1.99
C ILE A 10 -1.75 -12.95 -2.48
N MET A 11 -2.22 -11.81 -2.88
CA MET A 11 -1.44 -10.77 -3.37
C MET A 11 -1.03 -9.86 -2.24
N ASP A 12 0.10 -9.25 -2.37
CA ASP A 12 0.53 -8.24 -1.42
C ASP A 12 -0.28 -6.98 -1.74
N ARG A 13 -1.43 -6.84 -1.11
CA ARG A 13 -2.32 -5.75 -1.39
C ARG A 13 -1.68 -4.39 -1.12
N PRO A 14 -1.02 -4.17 0.02
CA PRO A 14 -0.39 -2.88 0.23
C PRO A 14 0.71 -2.59 -0.78
N GLY A 15 1.47 -3.59 -1.17
CA GLY A 15 2.48 -3.40 -2.20
C GLY A 15 1.88 -3.06 -3.54
N ALA A 16 0.77 -3.72 -3.89
CA ALA A 16 0.10 -3.43 -5.14
C ALA A 16 -0.51 -2.03 -5.13
N MET A 17 -1.06 -1.61 -4.00
CA MET A 17 -1.60 -0.28 -3.87
C MET A 17 -0.50 0.76 -4.01
N GLU A 18 0.63 0.51 -3.40
CA GLU A 18 1.75 1.43 -3.49
C GLU A 18 2.24 1.56 -4.92
N ALA A 19 2.35 0.45 -5.63
CA ALA A 19 2.75 0.48 -7.02
C ALA A 19 1.74 1.27 -7.85
N PHE A 20 0.46 1.08 -7.59
CA PHE A 20 -0.57 1.77 -8.32
C PHE A 20 -0.53 3.27 -8.03
N VAL A 21 -0.41 3.66 -6.77
CA VAL A 21 -0.37 5.06 -6.40
C VAL A 21 0.82 5.76 -7.04
N LEU A 22 1.98 5.11 -7.01
CA LEU A 22 3.17 5.68 -7.64
C LEU A 22 2.99 5.78 -9.15
N ALA A 23 2.33 4.80 -9.74
CA ALA A 23 2.10 4.84 -11.17
C ALA A 23 1.21 6.01 -11.56
N VAL A 24 0.20 6.30 -10.75
CA VAL A 24 -0.67 7.44 -11.02
C VAL A 24 0.10 8.75 -10.83
N GLU A 25 0.87 8.83 -9.76
CA GLU A 25 1.57 10.07 -9.44
C GLU A 25 2.71 10.37 -10.39
N THR A 26 3.39 9.36 -10.85
CA THR A 26 4.54 9.58 -11.73
C THR A 26 4.19 9.44 -13.21
N GLY A 27 3.15 8.69 -13.51
CA GLY A 27 2.78 8.45 -14.89
C GLY A 27 3.74 7.52 -15.63
N SER A 28 4.59 6.81 -14.90
CA SER A 28 5.64 6.02 -15.51
C SER A 28 5.97 4.76 -14.75
N PHE A 29 5.98 3.63 -15.43
CA PHE A 29 6.42 2.39 -14.82
C PHE A 29 7.89 2.45 -14.44
N SER A 30 8.70 3.14 -15.23
CA SER A 30 10.11 3.26 -14.93
C SER A 30 10.34 3.93 -13.58
N ALA A 31 9.56 4.95 -13.29
CA ALA A 31 9.70 5.64 -12.03
C ALA A 31 9.28 4.73 -10.88
N VAL A 32 8.25 3.93 -11.09
CA VAL A 32 7.80 3.01 -10.06
C VAL A 32 8.86 1.96 -9.77
N THR A 33 9.48 1.43 -10.81
CA THR A 33 10.51 0.42 -10.63
C THR A 33 11.68 0.97 -9.84
N ARG A 34 12.04 2.20 -10.09
CA ARG A 34 13.14 2.83 -9.35
C ARG A 34 12.78 3.01 -7.88
N ARG A 35 11.57 3.44 -7.63
CA ARG A 35 11.15 3.70 -6.26
C ARG A 35 10.99 2.42 -5.45
N LEU A 36 10.42 1.41 -6.05
CA LEU A 36 10.13 0.18 -5.33
C LEU A 36 11.23 -0.85 -5.48
N LYS A 37 12.18 -0.59 -6.35
CA LYS A 37 13.28 -1.51 -6.59
C LYS A 37 12.80 -2.88 -7.03
N LEU A 38 11.80 -2.89 -7.88
CA LEU A 38 11.29 -4.10 -8.47
C LEU A 38 11.36 -3.95 -9.97
N GLY A 39 11.49 -5.05 -10.66
CA GLY A 39 11.53 -4.99 -12.13
C GLY A 39 10.17 -4.65 -12.69
N GLN A 40 10.15 -4.18 -13.91
CA GLN A 40 8.90 -3.81 -14.55
C GLN A 40 7.92 -4.97 -14.66
N PRO A 41 8.36 -6.21 -14.94
CA PRO A 41 7.41 -7.31 -14.97
C PRO A 41 6.71 -7.51 -13.61
N ALA A 42 7.45 -7.32 -12.51
CA ALA A 42 6.85 -7.49 -11.20
C ALA A 42 5.83 -6.42 -10.93
N ILE A 43 6.12 -5.18 -11.32
CA ILE A 43 5.20 -4.07 -11.14
C ILE A 43 3.93 -4.30 -11.98
N SER A 44 4.12 -4.70 -13.23
CA SER A 44 2.98 -4.96 -14.09
C SER A 44 2.10 -6.06 -13.54
N LYS A 45 2.71 -7.06 -12.97
CA LYS A 45 1.97 -8.17 -12.41
C LYS A 45 1.16 -7.72 -11.18
N LEU A 46 1.77 -6.89 -10.34
CA LEU A 46 1.06 -6.38 -9.17
C LEU A 46 -0.18 -5.59 -9.58
N ILE A 47 -0.03 -4.74 -10.56
CA ILE A 47 -1.13 -3.93 -11.01
C ILE A 47 -2.20 -4.79 -11.67
N ALA A 48 -1.78 -5.75 -12.49
CA ALA A 48 -2.73 -6.63 -13.15
C ALA A 48 -3.52 -7.45 -12.14
N GLN A 49 -2.87 -7.92 -11.10
CA GLN A 49 -3.54 -8.69 -10.07
C GLN A 49 -4.53 -7.82 -9.30
N LEU A 50 -4.14 -6.57 -9.05
CA LEU A 50 -5.02 -5.64 -8.37
C LEU A 50 -6.27 -5.38 -9.21
N GLU A 51 -6.08 -5.14 -10.50
CA GLU A 51 -7.19 -4.92 -11.40
C GLU A 51 -8.10 -6.14 -11.47
N ALA A 52 -7.50 -7.32 -11.49
CA ALA A 52 -8.28 -8.54 -11.55
C ALA A 52 -9.10 -8.73 -10.29
N GLN A 53 -8.52 -8.44 -9.15
CA GLN A 53 -9.25 -8.57 -7.90
C GLN A 53 -10.38 -7.58 -7.79
N LEU A 54 -10.20 -6.38 -8.29
CA LEU A 54 -11.21 -5.36 -8.21
C LEU A 54 -12.22 -5.43 -9.35
N GLY A 55 -11.89 -6.19 -10.38
CA GLY A 55 -12.78 -6.36 -11.52
C GLY A 55 -12.87 -5.12 -12.39
N SER A 56 -11.85 -4.30 -12.40
CA SER A 56 -11.86 -3.07 -13.20
C SER A 56 -10.47 -2.67 -13.61
N ARG A 57 -10.37 -2.04 -14.75
CA ARG A 57 -9.10 -1.49 -15.16
C ARG A 57 -8.87 -0.21 -14.38
N LEU A 58 -7.68 -0.05 -13.86
CA LEU A 58 -7.34 1.13 -13.09
C LEU A 58 -6.40 2.05 -13.83
N LEU A 59 -5.60 1.50 -14.74
CA LEU A 59 -4.63 2.27 -15.49
C LEU A 59 -4.75 1.99 -16.97
N LEU A 60 -4.54 3.02 -17.75
CA LEU A 60 -4.45 2.90 -19.20
C LEU A 60 -3.08 3.33 -19.63
N ARG A 61 -2.56 2.66 -20.66
CA ARG A 61 -1.29 3.03 -21.21
C ARG A 61 -1.53 3.84 -22.45
N SER A 62 -0.82 4.91 -22.60
CA SER A 62 -0.92 5.69 -23.82
C SER A 62 0.48 6.16 -24.19
N THR A 63 0.61 6.83 -25.28
CA THR A 63 1.89 7.35 -25.70
C THR A 63 2.39 8.39 -24.72
N ARG A 64 1.52 8.94 -23.91
CA ARG A 64 1.93 9.89 -22.92
C ARG A 64 2.28 9.27 -21.60
N GLY A 65 2.16 7.98 -21.48
CA GLY A 65 2.48 7.27 -20.25
C GLY A 65 1.25 6.64 -19.66
N LEU A 66 1.22 6.52 -18.35
CA LEU A 66 0.13 5.88 -17.65
C LEU A 66 -0.88 6.91 -17.20
N MET A 67 -2.14 6.57 -17.37
CA MET A 67 -3.21 7.44 -16.91
C MET A 67 -4.24 6.62 -16.18
N PRO A 68 -4.83 7.14 -15.11
CA PRO A 68 -5.84 6.37 -14.41
C PRO A 68 -7.15 6.40 -15.16
N THR A 69 -7.93 5.32 -15.04
CA THR A 69 -9.30 5.32 -15.50
C THR A 69 -10.14 6.04 -14.46
N GLU A 70 -11.43 6.17 -14.71
CA GLU A 70 -12.30 6.76 -13.73
C GLU A 70 -12.28 5.94 -12.44
N ALA A 71 -12.35 4.62 -12.57
CA ALA A 71 -12.25 3.76 -11.40
C ALA A 71 -10.90 3.90 -10.74
N GLY A 72 -9.85 4.08 -11.54
CA GLY A 72 -8.52 4.27 -11.01
C GLY A 72 -8.39 5.55 -10.22
N GLU A 73 -9.03 6.63 -10.67
CA GLU A 73 -8.96 7.88 -9.94
C GLU A 73 -9.64 7.76 -8.59
N ALA A 74 -10.79 7.12 -8.56
CA ALA A 74 -11.50 6.93 -7.31
C ALA A 74 -10.70 6.06 -6.37
N TYR A 75 -10.14 4.99 -6.90
CA TYR A 75 -9.36 4.08 -6.08
C TYR A 75 -8.07 4.75 -5.57
N TYR A 76 -7.48 5.59 -6.41
CA TYR A 76 -6.25 6.28 -6.04
C TYR A 76 -6.45 7.11 -4.78
N LEU A 77 -7.55 7.85 -4.72
CA LEU A 77 -7.78 8.70 -3.56
C LEU A 77 -7.91 7.89 -2.28
N ARG A 78 -8.58 6.75 -2.38
CA ARG A 78 -8.73 5.90 -1.21
C ARG A 78 -7.45 5.17 -0.86
N ALA A 79 -6.75 4.68 -1.87
CA ALA A 79 -5.53 3.93 -1.64
C ALA A 79 -4.47 4.81 -1.02
N ARG A 80 -4.39 6.05 -1.46
CA ARG A 80 -3.44 6.97 -0.91
C ARG A 80 -3.71 7.21 0.57
N GLN A 81 -4.98 7.34 0.93
CA GLN A 81 -5.35 7.53 2.30
C GLN A 81 -5.00 6.31 3.15
N ILE A 82 -5.26 5.13 2.63
CA ILE A 82 -4.94 3.90 3.33
C ILE A 82 -3.44 3.77 3.55
N LEU A 83 -2.65 4.10 2.54
CA LEU A 83 -1.19 4.02 2.68
C LEU A 83 -0.68 5.03 3.69
N ASP A 84 -1.25 6.21 3.73
CA ASP A 84 -0.88 7.19 4.71
C ASP A 84 -1.21 6.70 6.11
N ASP A 85 -2.35 6.03 6.26
CA ASP A 85 -2.74 5.48 7.55
C ASP A 85 -1.78 4.38 8.00
N ILE A 86 -1.33 3.57 7.07
CA ILE A 86 -0.35 2.54 7.38
C ILE A 86 0.94 3.19 7.87
N ARG A 87 1.38 4.23 7.19
CA ARG A 87 2.60 4.92 7.60
C ARG A 87 2.45 5.56 8.95
N GLU A 88 1.27 6.10 9.23
CA GLU A 88 1.01 6.68 10.52
C GLU A 88 1.01 5.64 11.62
N ALA A 89 0.46 4.49 11.33
CA ALA A 89 0.47 3.39 12.29
C ALA A 89 1.89 2.99 12.61
N ASP A 90 2.73 2.89 11.57
CA ASP A 90 4.12 2.53 11.77
C ASP A 90 4.87 3.60 12.54
N ALA A 91 4.57 4.85 12.27
CA ALA A 91 5.21 5.95 12.96
C ALA A 91 4.85 5.96 14.43
N THR A 92 3.65 5.54 14.77
CA THR A 92 3.22 5.45 16.15
C THR A 92 4.10 4.48 16.92
N VAL A 93 4.40 3.36 16.31
CA VAL A 93 5.26 2.36 16.94
C VAL A 93 6.67 2.92 17.10
N ALA A 94 7.16 3.60 16.08
CA ALA A 94 8.49 4.18 16.15
C ALA A 94 8.57 5.23 17.24
N GLN A 95 7.52 5.99 17.43
CA GLN A 95 7.49 6.98 18.49
C GLN A 95 7.47 6.32 19.85
N CYS A 96 6.74 5.26 20.00
CA CYS A 96 6.72 4.51 21.24
C CYS A 96 8.08 3.96 21.55
N ARG A 97 8.79 3.47 20.54
CA ARG A 97 10.09 2.93 20.74
C ARG A 97 11.06 3.99 21.19
N SER A 98 10.95 5.17 20.66
CA SER A 98 11.80 6.26 21.02
C SER A 98 11.55 6.69 22.43
N SER A 99 10.32 6.78 22.85
CA SER A 99 10.02 7.19 24.18
C SER A 99 10.17 6.08 25.16
N LEU A 100 10.23 4.86 24.69
CA LEU A 100 10.31 3.72 25.52
C LEU A 100 11.51 3.70 26.36
N SER A 101 12.56 4.30 25.94
CA SER A 101 13.71 4.26 26.72
C SER A 101 13.39 4.77 28.07
N GLY A 102 12.36 5.39 28.33
CA GLY A 102 12.09 5.77 29.62
C GLY A 102 10.72 5.65 30.04
N ARG A 103 9.98 4.82 29.41
CA ARG A 103 8.70 4.80 29.73
C ARG A 103 7.92 3.61 29.72
N LEU A 104 8.17 2.75 30.50
CA LEU A 104 7.39 1.54 30.63
C LEU A 104 5.99 1.84 30.98
N ARG A 105 5.73 2.89 31.66
CA ARG A 105 4.41 3.14 32.06
C ARG A 105 3.53 3.51 30.93
N VAL A 106 4.07 3.90 29.80
CA VAL A 106 3.26 4.17 28.64
C VAL A 106 2.55 2.90 28.21
N SER A 107 3.23 1.80 28.23
CA SER A 107 2.66 0.54 27.89
C SER A 107 1.56 0.17 28.85
N ALA A 108 1.81 0.35 30.10
CA ALA A 108 0.83 0.01 31.10
C ALA A 108 -0.43 0.83 30.92
N ARG A 109 -0.28 2.07 30.59
CA ARG A 109 -1.38 2.90 30.43
C ARG A 109 -2.18 2.48 29.22
N TRP A 110 -1.52 2.10 28.17
CA TRP A 110 -2.15 1.64 26.98
C TRP A 110 -2.97 0.39 27.26
N MET A 111 -2.46 -0.48 28.04
CA MET A 111 -3.16 -1.68 28.38
C MET A 111 -4.39 -1.39 29.17
N THR A 112 -4.33 -0.44 30.05
CA THR A 112 -5.49 -0.05 30.81
C THR A 112 -6.56 0.50 29.88
N ALA A 113 -6.19 1.28 28.94
CA ALA A 113 -7.13 1.82 28.00
C ALA A 113 -7.77 0.72 27.18
N MET A 114 -7.01 -0.27 26.83
CA MET A 114 -7.55 -1.35 26.08
C MET A 114 -8.50 -2.19 26.88
N SER A 115 -8.29 -2.33 28.13
CA SER A 115 -9.15 -3.17 28.91
C SER A 115 -10.46 -2.50 29.19
N THR A 116 -10.58 -1.27 28.95
CA THR A 116 -11.87 -0.68 29.10
C THR A 116 -12.52 -0.64 27.77
#